data_8a569cb4771854419d67c9c3abd84ed1
#
_entry.id   8a569cb4771854419d67c9c3abd84ed1
#
_cell.length_a   1.000
_cell.length_b   1.000
_cell.length_c   1.000
_cell.angle_alpha   90.00
_cell.angle_beta   90.00
_cell.angle_gamma   90.00
#
_symmetry.space_group_name_H-M   'P 1'
#
loop_
_entity.id
_entity.type
_entity.pdbx_description
1 polymer ?
#
loop_
_entity_poly.entity_id
_entity_poly.type
_entity_poly.pdbx_seq_one_letter_code
_entity_poly.pdbx_strand_id
1 'polypeptide(L)'
;MKVSANSDIRVVELFAGVGGFRVGLERCSERFKTIWANQWEPGQAGQWAYKCYSKNFGEDSHCVNADIATVINQVPPHDLLVGGFPCQDYSVASTGAKGIEGKKGVLWWSIYQIIQKNHPNYVLLENVDRLLKSPASQRGRDFGIILKCLQEEGYGIEWRVINAADYGCVQRRRRTFIFAFKNTTKQYERMTSCFSADAKDGRVLSLIHISEPTRLLSIS
;
A
#
# COMPACT_ATOMS: atom_id res chain seq x y z
N MET A 1 11.40 1.13 19.44
CA MET A 1 11.63 -0.26 19.85
C MET A 1 12.39 -0.97 18.73
N LYS A 2 13.63 -1.42 18.92
CA LYS A 2 14.37 -2.17 17.89
C LYS A 2 13.74 -3.56 17.79
N VAL A 3 13.10 -3.87 16.66
CA VAL A 3 12.62 -5.22 16.38
C VAL A 3 13.86 -6.14 16.34
N SER A 4 13.91 -7.13 17.22
CA SER A 4 14.99 -8.11 17.22
C SER A 4 14.98 -8.86 15.89
N ALA A 5 16.15 -9.28 15.37
CA ALA A 5 16.27 -9.93 14.06
C ALA A 5 15.42 -11.21 13.89
N ASN A 6 14.77 -11.67 14.96
CA ASN A 6 14.02 -12.93 15.03
C ASN A 6 12.54 -12.77 15.47
N SER A 7 12.01 -11.53 15.53
CA SER A 7 10.60 -11.32 15.92
C SER A 7 9.65 -11.43 14.72
N ASP A 8 8.43 -11.90 14.97
CA ASP A 8 7.36 -11.89 13.99
C ASP A 8 7.03 -10.46 13.55
N ILE A 9 6.62 -10.31 12.29
CA ILE A 9 6.15 -9.07 11.70
C ILE A 9 4.62 -9.14 11.67
N ARG A 10 3.98 -8.32 12.49
CA ARG A 10 2.51 -8.25 12.58
C ARG A 10 1.98 -7.49 11.37
N VAL A 11 1.13 -8.17 10.58
CA VAL A 11 0.57 -7.64 9.34
C VAL A 11 -0.91 -7.34 9.52
N VAL A 12 -1.32 -6.17 9.05
CA VAL A 12 -2.73 -5.82 8.83
C VAL A 12 -2.98 -5.75 7.33
N GLU A 13 -3.98 -6.49 6.85
CA GLU A 13 -4.35 -6.56 5.42
C GLU A 13 -5.69 -5.89 5.18
N LEU A 14 -5.68 -4.77 4.44
CA LEU A 14 -6.88 -4.02 4.06
C LEU A 14 -7.32 -4.40 2.64
N PHE A 15 -8.65 -4.44 2.42
CA PHE A 15 -9.21 -4.80 1.11
C PHE A 15 -8.66 -6.12 0.61
N ALA A 16 -8.61 -7.10 1.51
CA ALA A 16 -7.83 -8.33 1.38
C ALA A 16 -8.20 -9.19 0.15
N GLY A 17 -9.38 -8.96 -0.45
CA GLY A 17 -9.86 -9.77 -1.55
C GLY A 17 -9.95 -11.23 -1.13
N VAL A 18 -9.21 -12.09 -1.84
CA VAL A 18 -9.08 -13.52 -1.53
C VAL A 18 -7.79 -13.87 -0.80
N GLY A 19 -7.03 -12.86 -0.33
CA GLY A 19 -5.81 -13.04 0.46
C GLY A 19 -4.50 -13.05 -0.34
N GLY A 20 -4.45 -12.29 -1.42
CA GLY A 20 -3.26 -12.26 -2.27
C GLY A 20 -1.99 -11.78 -1.57
N PHE A 21 -2.07 -10.73 -0.75
CA PHE A 21 -0.93 -10.25 0.04
C PHE A 21 -0.52 -11.27 1.09
N ARG A 22 -1.47 -11.81 1.84
CA ARG A 22 -1.20 -12.82 2.87
C ARG A 22 -0.46 -14.01 2.30
N VAL A 23 -0.96 -14.63 1.22
CA VAL A 23 -0.30 -15.76 0.56
C VAL A 23 1.11 -15.40 0.08
N GLY A 24 1.28 -14.20 -0.49
CA GLY A 24 2.59 -13.74 -0.96
C GLY A 24 3.59 -13.55 0.17
N LEU A 25 3.17 -12.93 1.26
CA LEU A 25 4.02 -12.67 2.42
C LEU A 25 4.37 -13.95 3.17
N GLU A 26 3.42 -14.83 3.45
CA GLU A 26 3.63 -16.11 4.15
C GLU A 26 4.55 -17.04 3.34
N ARG A 27 4.46 -17.03 2.00
CA ARG A 27 5.42 -17.76 1.14
C ARG A 27 6.82 -17.16 1.15
N CYS A 28 6.91 -15.85 1.35
CA CYS A 28 8.22 -15.18 1.42
C CYS A 28 8.94 -15.47 2.73
N SER A 29 8.22 -15.47 3.86
CA SER A 29 8.78 -15.78 5.18
C SER A 29 7.69 -16.10 6.19
N GLU A 30 7.93 -17.11 7.03
CA GLU A 30 7.07 -17.46 8.16
C GLU A 30 6.99 -16.37 9.24
N ARG A 31 7.85 -15.36 9.17
CA ARG A 31 7.83 -14.21 10.08
C ARG A 31 6.66 -13.27 9.87
N PHE A 32 6.04 -13.25 8.69
CA PHE A 32 4.86 -12.45 8.45
C PHE A 32 3.64 -13.13 9.06
N LYS A 33 3.00 -12.47 10.02
CA LYS A 33 1.79 -12.96 10.70
C LYS A 33 0.67 -11.96 10.47
N THR A 34 -0.32 -12.35 9.66
CA THR A 34 -1.52 -11.55 9.48
C THR A 34 -2.38 -11.65 10.74
N ILE A 35 -2.43 -10.57 11.51
CA ILE A 35 -3.13 -10.50 12.78
C ILE A 35 -4.53 -9.89 12.65
N TRP A 36 -4.82 -9.22 11.56
CA TRP A 36 -6.12 -8.63 11.24
C TRP A 36 -6.25 -8.38 9.76
N ALA A 37 -7.43 -8.62 9.21
CA ALA A 37 -7.75 -8.35 7.83
C ALA A 37 -9.12 -7.71 7.71
N ASN A 38 -9.36 -7.00 6.59
CA ASN A 38 -10.67 -6.45 6.26
C ASN A 38 -10.99 -6.71 4.79
N GLN A 39 -12.19 -7.22 4.56
CA GLN A 39 -12.73 -7.37 3.22
C GLN A 39 -14.23 -7.11 3.23
N TRP A 40 -14.66 -6.15 2.42
CA TRP A 40 -16.07 -5.84 2.23
C TRP A 40 -16.35 -5.40 0.81
N GLU A 41 -17.46 -5.87 0.24
CA GLU A 41 -17.88 -5.56 -1.11
C GLU A 41 -19.18 -4.76 -1.05
N PRO A 42 -19.14 -3.42 -1.26
CA PRO A 42 -20.33 -2.58 -1.19
C PRO A 42 -21.39 -3.04 -2.19
N GLY A 43 -22.64 -3.14 -1.72
CA GLY A 43 -23.78 -3.55 -2.54
C GLY A 43 -23.83 -5.02 -2.93
N GLN A 44 -22.90 -5.85 -2.48
CA GLN A 44 -22.88 -7.29 -2.75
C GLN A 44 -23.40 -8.08 -1.56
N ALA A 45 -24.60 -8.64 -1.66
CA ALA A 45 -25.16 -9.49 -0.60
C ALA A 45 -24.32 -10.77 -0.36
N GLY A 46 -23.70 -11.29 -1.40
CA GLY A 46 -22.95 -12.55 -1.35
C GLY A 46 -21.61 -12.47 -0.61
N GLN A 47 -20.94 -11.32 -0.55
CA GLN A 47 -19.61 -11.14 0.05
C GLN A 47 -18.63 -12.26 -0.30
N TRP A 48 -18.49 -12.55 -1.59
CA TRP A 48 -17.79 -13.75 -2.06
C TRP A 48 -16.30 -13.74 -1.79
N ALA A 49 -15.64 -12.59 -1.91
CA ALA A 49 -14.21 -12.47 -1.61
C ALA A 49 -13.96 -12.72 -0.12
N TYR A 50 -14.76 -12.13 0.77
CA TYR A 50 -14.69 -12.40 2.20
C TYR A 50 -14.88 -13.89 2.54
N LYS A 51 -15.91 -14.53 1.95
CA LYS A 51 -16.15 -15.96 2.17
C LYS A 51 -14.99 -16.83 1.68
N CYS A 52 -14.41 -16.48 0.54
CA CYS A 52 -13.23 -17.16 0.01
C CYS A 52 -12.03 -16.99 0.95
N TYR A 53 -11.77 -15.79 1.41
CA TYR A 53 -10.70 -15.50 2.38
C TYR A 53 -10.87 -16.32 3.66
N SER A 54 -12.04 -16.23 4.28
CA SER A 54 -12.35 -16.97 5.52
C SER A 54 -12.24 -18.48 5.34
N LYS A 55 -12.65 -19.01 4.19
CA LYS A 55 -12.51 -20.45 3.88
C LYS A 55 -11.04 -20.86 3.72
N ASN A 56 -10.22 -20.01 3.09
CA ASN A 56 -8.82 -20.33 2.84
C ASN A 56 -7.96 -20.30 4.12
N PHE A 57 -8.28 -19.41 5.05
CA PHE A 57 -7.46 -19.18 6.26
C PHE A 57 -8.14 -19.66 7.54
N GLY A 58 -9.36 -20.17 7.46
CA GLY A 58 -10.10 -20.77 8.57
C GLY A 58 -10.32 -19.80 9.74
N GLU A 59 -10.21 -20.31 10.96
CA GLU A 59 -10.39 -19.52 12.20
C GLU A 59 -9.31 -18.46 12.36
N ASP A 60 -8.11 -18.69 11.81
CA ASP A 60 -7.00 -17.73 11.79
C ASP A 60 -7.17 -16.62 10.75
N SER A 61 -8.32 -16.55 10.08
CA SER A 61 -8.55 -15.51 9.07
C SER A 61 -8.47 -14.11 9.65
N HIS A 62 -8.95 -13.92 10.88
CA HIS A 62 -9.06 -12.61 11.54
C HIS A 62 -9.63 -11.52 10.64
N CYS A 63 -10.49 -11.92 9.68
CA CYS A 63 -11.02 -11.04 8.66
C CYS A 63 -12.37 -10.46 9.08
N VAL A 64 -12.44 -9.14 9.11
CA VAL A 64 -13.67 -8.39 9.41
C VAL A 64 -14.40 -8.06 8.12
N ASN A 65 -15.68 -8.49 8.02
CA ASN A 65 -16.55 -8.18 6.90
C ASN A 65 -17.41 -6.95 7.21
N ALA A 66 -16.84 -5.77 7.04
CA ALA A 66 -17.51 -4.48 7.24
C ALA A 66 -16.84 -3.38 6.43
N ASP A 67 -17.53 -2.28 6.21
CA ASP A 67 -16.94 -1.08 5.62
C ASP A 67 -15.78 -0.61 6.50
N ILE A 68 -14.60 -0.46 5.89
CA ILE A 68 -13.38 -0.06 6.59
C ILE A 68 -13.57 1.24 7.39
N ALA A 69 -14.35 2.20 6.88
CA ALA A 69 -14.62 3.46 7.56
C ALA A 69 -15.32 3.28 8.91
N THR A 70 -16.06 2.18 9.10
CA THR A 70 -16.78 1.89 10.35
C THR A 70 -15.94 1.13 11.37
N VAL A 71 -14.83 0.50 10.93
CA VAL A 71 -14.02 -0.40 11.76
C VAL A 71 -12.58 0.07 11.96
N ILE A 72 -12.22 1.29 11.55
CA ILE A 72 -10.88 1.86 11.72
C ILE A 72 -10.37 1.71 13.17
N ASN A 73 -11.27 1.87 14.14
CA ASN A 73 -10.92 1.78 15.55
C ASN A 73 -10.61 0.35 16.02
N GLN A 74 -11.01 -0.66 15.28
CA GLN A 74 -10.75 -2.06 15.58
C GLN A 74 -9.37 -2.53 15.07
N VAL A 75 -8.73 -1.74 14.19
CA VAL A 75 -7.42 -2.08 13.63
C VAL A 75 -6.37 -2.07 14.75
N PRO A 76 -5.72 -3.22 15.04
CA PRO A 76 -4.73 -3.32 16.10
C PRO A 76 -3.39 -2.67 15.72
N PRO A 77 -2.51 -2.37 16.68
CA PRO A 77 -1.14 -1.97 16.41
C PRO A 77 -0.40 -3.05 15.61
N HIS A 78 0.30 -2.66 14.55
CA HIS A 78 0.95 -3.56 13.61
C HIS A 78 2.27 -2.97 13.08
N ASP A 79 3.08 -3.82 12.46
CA ASP A 79 4.40 -3.44 11.95
C ASP A 79 4.36 -3.16 10.44
N LEU A 80 3.49 -3.88 9.72
CA LEU A 80 3.30 -3.76 8.27
C LEU A 80 1.81 -3.62 7.94
N LEU A 81 1.45 -2.57 7.23
CA LEU A 81 0.14 -2.37 6.63
C LEU A 81 0.21 -2.76 5.15
N VAL A 82 -0.66 -3.65 4.70
CA VAL A 82 -0.78 -3.98 3.28
C VAL A 82 -2.21 -3.78 2.78
N GLY A 83 -2.39 -3.47 1.49
CA GLY A 83 -3.73 -3.33 0.93
C GLY A 83 -3.75 -3.03 -0.56
N GLY A 84 -4.73 -3.63 -1.24
CA GLY A 84 -5.04 -3.37 -2.65
C GLY A 84 -6.33 -2.56 -2.76
N PHE A 85 -6.28 -1.25 -2.66
CA PHE A 85 -7.47 -0.41 -2.67
C PHE A 85 -7.95 -0.06 -4.09
N PRO A 86 -9.27 -0.05 -4.35
CA PRO A 86 -9.81 0.24 -5.67
C PRO A 86 -9.59 1.70 -6.08
N CYS A 87 -9.31 1.92 -7.37
CA CYS A 87 -9.04 3.22 -7.98
C CYS A 87 -10.30 4.04 -8.29
N GLN A 88 -11.51 3.47 -8.05
CA GLN A 88 -12.75 4.05 -8.58
C GLN A 88 -13.18 5.35 -7.90
N ASP A 89 -12.70 5.64 -6.70
CA ASP A 89 -13.19 6.75 -5.88
C ASP A 89 -12.38 8.05 -6.01
N TYR A 90 -11.28 8.04 -6.77
CA TYR A 90 -10.50 9.27 -7.00
C TYR A 90 -11.13 10.19 -8.05
N SER A 91 -11.95 9.65 -8.97
CA SER A 91 -12.58 10.42 -10.05
C SER A 91 -13.78 11.26 -9.61
N VAL A 92 -14.29 11.07 -8.40
CA VAL A 92 -15.49 11.79 -7.92
C VAL A 92 -15.15 13.17 -7.31
N ALA A 93 -13.89 13.55 -7.29
CA ALA A 93 -13.47 14.92 -6.89
C ALA A 93 -13.74 15.99 -7.97
N SER A 94 -14.43 15.68 -9.06
CA SER A 94 -14.56 16.56 -10.23
C SER A 94 -15.82 17.41 -10.29
N THR A 95 -16.67 17.45 -9.26
CA THR A 95 -17.82 18.37 -9.27
C THR A 95 -17.91 19.18 -7.97
N GLY A 96 -17.26 20.33 -7.95
CA GLY A 96 -17.38 21.33 -6.90
C GLY A 96 -16.10 21.54 -6.12
N ALA A 97 -15.44 22.65 -6.40
CA ALA A 97 -14.23 23.15 -5.77
C ALA A 97 -14.38 23.33 -4.24
N LYS A 98 -14.21 22.25 -3.50
CA LYS A 98 -13.78 22.30 -2.10
C LYS A 98 -12.79 21.15 -1.96
N GLY A 99 -11.53 21.48 -1.71
CA GLY A 99 -10.45 20.54 -1.57
C GLY A 99 -10.78 19.35 -0.66
N ILE A 100 -9.85 18.51 -0.47
CA ILE A 100 -9.73 17.33 0.40
C ILE A 100 -10.79 17.16 1.53
N GLU A 101 -11.48 18.19 1.96
CA GLU A 101 -12.49 18.19 3.04
C GLU A 101 -13.89 17.65 2.64
N GLY A 102 -14.14 17.33 1.38
CA GLY A 102 -15.53 17.21 0.87
C GLY A 102 -16.15 15.84 0.79
N LYS A 103 -15.50 14.70 0.94
CA LYS A 103 -16.14 13.37 0.75
C LYS A 103 -15.66 12.29 1.71
N LYS A 104 -16.52 11.97 2.65
CA LYS A 104 -16.57 10.65 3.31
C LYS A 104 -16.77 9.60 2.22
N GLY A 105 -15.79 8.77 1.92
CA GLY A 105 -15.95 7.67 0.96
C GLY A 105 -14.74 7.33 0.09
N VAL A 106 -13.67 8.11 0.13
CA VAL A 106 -12.45 7.71 -0.57
C VAL A 106 -11.65 6.77 0.32
N LEU A 107 -11.50 5.53 -0.10
CA LEU A 107 -10.83 4.47 0.68
C LEU A 107 -9.38 4.82 1.08
N TRP A 108 -8.72 5.69 0.31
CA TRP A 108 -7.42 6.25 0.69
C TRP A 108 -7.47 6.95 2.06
N TRP A 109 -8.50 7.71 2.36
CA TRP A 109 -8.59 8.41 3.64
C TRP A 109 -8.74 7.48 4.83
N SER A 110 -9.42 6.35 4.65
CA SER A 110 -9.48 5.30 5.67
C SER A 110 -8.10 4.68 5.90
N ILE A 111 -7.35 4.40 4.83
CA ILE A 111 -5.95 3.94 4.91
C ILE A 111 -5.10 4.97 5.67
N TYR A 112 -5.21 6.25 5.27
CA TYR A 112 -4.43 7.34 5.86
C TYR A 112 -4.72 7.52 7.36
N GLN A 113 -6.00 7.46 7.77
CA GLN A 113 -6.37 7.49 9.19
C GLN A 113 -5.79 6.31 9.97
N ILE A 114 -5.75 5.11 9.39
CA ILE A 114 -5.11 3.94 10.01
C ILE A 114 -3.61 4.17 10.16
N ILE A 115 -2.94 4.72 9.16
CA ILE A 115 -1.51 5.07 9.21
C ILE A 115 -1.26 6.11 10.31
N GLN A 116 -2.07 7.17 10.38
CA GLN A 116 -1.95 8.21 11.40
C GLN A 116 -2.16 7.68 12.82
N LYS A 117 -3.07 6.73 12.98
CA LYS A 117 -3.36 6.14 14.29
C LYS A 117 -2.29 5.16 14.76
N ASN A 118 -1.81 4.31 13.87
CA ASN A 118 -0.97 3.16 14.25
C ASN A 118 0.52 3.37 13.95
N HIS A 119 0.86 4.29 13.05
CA HIS A 119 2.23 4.60 12.63
C HIS A 119 3.06 3.34 12.33
N PRO A 120 2.59 2.41 11.44
CA PRO A 120 3.33 1.20 11.14
C PRO A 120 4.74 1.51 10.60
N ASN A 121 5.69 0.61 10.84
CA ASN A 121 7.05 0.79 10.31
C ASN A 121 7.09 0.71 8.78
N TYR A 122 6.20 -0.09 8.19
CA TYR A 122 6.14 -0.34 6.76
C TYR A 122 4.71 -0.29 6.25
N VAL A 123 4.54 0.22 5.04
CA VAL A 123 3.28 0.24 4.30
C VAL A 123 3.53 -0.27 2.89
N LEU A 124 2.78 -1.26 2.43
CA LEU A 124 2.86 -1.80 1.08
C LEU A 124 1.47 -1.79 0.43
N LEU A 125 1.27 -0.90 -0.52
CA LEU A 125 0.00 -0.71 -1.20
C LEU A 125 0.07 -1.16 -2.65
N GLU A 126 -1.02 -1.72 -3.15
CA GLU A 126 -1.20 -2.06 -4.56
C GLU A 126 -2.33 -1.26 -5.17
N ASN A 127 -2.13 -0.86 -6.43
CA ASN A 127 -3.18 -0.25 -7.22
C ASN A 127 -2.97 -0.54 -8.72
N VAL A 128 -3.97 -0.22 -9.53
CA VAL A 128 -3.82 -0.29 -10.98
C VAL A 128 -2.82 0.76 -11.47
N ASP A 129 -2.10 0.49 -12.55
CA ASP A 129 -1.10 1.42 -13.12
C ASP A 129 -1.72 2.74 -13.60
N ARG A 130 -3.03 2.75 -13.84
CA ARG A 130 -3.79 3.97 -14.17
C ARG A 130 -3.78 5.01 -13.04
N LEU A 131 -3.55 4.64 -11.77
CA LEU A 131 -3.38 5.56 -10.65
C LEU A 131 -2.35 6.66 -10.97
N LEU A 132 -1.25 6.31 -11.64
CA LEU A 132 -0.19 7.25 -12.03
C LEU A 132 -0.65 8.33 -13.02
N LYS A 133 -1.83 8.17 -13.61
CA LYS A 133 -2.40 9.07 -14.61
C LYS A 133 -3.76 9.63 -14.19
N SER A 134 -4.19 9.36 -12.95
CA SER A 134 -5.47 9.79 -12.40
C SER A 134 -5.37 11.17 -11.73
N PRO A 135 -6.40 12.03 -11.83
CA PRO A 135 -7.49 11.96 -12.80
C PRO A 135 -7.02 12.38 -14.20
N ALA A 136 -7.80 12.06 -15.24
CA ALA A 136 -7.42 12.36 -16.62
C ALA A 136 -7.21 13.86 -16.88
N SER A 137 -7.97 14.73 -16.17
CA SER A 137 -7.89 16.20 -16.25
C SER A 137 -6.66 16.79 -15.55
N GLN A 138 -6.09 16.09 -14.57
CA GLN A 138 -4.92 16.51 -13.79
C GLN A 138 -4.01 15.32 -13.52
N ARG A 139 -3.35 14.87 -14.57
CA ARG A 139 -2.54 13.63 -14.56
C ARG A 139 -1.58 13.56 -13.38
N GLY A 140 -1.70 12.49 -12.59
CA GLY A 140 -0.83 12.20 -11.46
C GLY A 140 -1.19 12.90 -10.15
N ARG A 141 -2.24 13.75 -10.12
CA ARG A 141 -2.64 14.46 -8.92
C ARG A 141 -2.97 13.53 -7.76
N ASP A 142 -3.78 12.50 -8.03
CA ASP A 142 -4.21 11.57 -6.98
C ASP A 142 -3.03 10.80 -6.40
N PHE A 143 -2.13 10.37 -7.27
CA PHE A 143 -0.88 9.73 -6.86
C PHE A 143 0.01 10.69 -6.05
N GLY A 144 0.15 11.93 -6.51
CA GLY A 144 0.89 12.97 -5.80
C GLY A 144 0.35 13.25 -4.39
N ILE A 145 -0.99 13.21 -4.20
CA ILE A 145 -1.63 13.36 -2.89
C ILE A 145 -1.22 12.19 -1.96
N ILE A 146 -1.27 10.95 -2.46
CA ILE A 146 -0.85 9.77 -1.69
C ILE A 146 0.61 9.91 -1.23
N LEU A 147 1.51 10.27 -2.15
CA LEU A 147 2.93 10.45 -1.83
C LEU A 147 3.14 11.57 -0.79
N LYS A 148 2.44 12.69 -0.95
CA LYS A 148 2.53 13.81 -0.01
C LYS A 148 2.04 13.45 1.39
N CYS A 149 0.89 12.78 1.50
CA CYS A 149 0.36 12.33 2.77
C CYS A 149 1.33 11.39 3.50
N LEU A 150 1.92 10.42 2.80
CA LEU A 150 2.90 9.52 3.37
C LEU A 150 4.18 10.26 3.81
N GLN A 151 4.63 11.23 3.01
CA GLN A 151 5.79 12.05 3.35
C GLN A 151 5.54 12.91 4.60
N GLU A 152 4.37 13.51 4.74
CA GLU A 152 3.97 14.30 5.91
C GLU A 152 3.96 13.46 7.19
N GLU A 153 3.65 12.16 7.09
CA GLU A 153 3.75 11.20 8.21
C GLU A 153 5.18 10.67 8.46
N GLY A 154 6.17 11.19 7.74
CA GLY A 154 7.58 10.87 7.94
C GLY A 154 8.03 9.58 7.28
N TYR A 155 7.36 9.13 6.19
CA TYR A 155 7.78 7.96 5.42
C TYR A 155 8.69 8.34 4.26
N GLY A 156 9.72 7.53 4.02
CA GLY A 156 10.39 7.40 2.74
C GLY A 156 9.56 6.50 1.82
N ILE A 157 9.56 6.79 0.52
CA ILE A 157 8.63 6.13 -0.40
C ILE A 157 9.38 5.67 -1.64
N GLU A 158 9.19 4.40 -1.99
CA GLU A 158 9.56 3.81 -3.28
C GLU A 158 8.30 3.28 -3.96
N TRP A 159 8.24 3.36 -5.28
CA TRP A 159 7.14 2.78 -6.03
C TRP A 159 7.62 2.18 -7.35
N ARG A 160 6.91 1.15 -7.80
CA ARG A 160 7.23 0.46 -9.05
C ARG A 160 5.98 -0.07 -9.72
N VAL A 161 5.95 0.01 -11.06
CA VAL A 161 4.96 -0.73 -11.85
C VAL A 161 5.52 -2.11 -12.15
N ILE A 162 4.82 -3.13 -11.66
CA ILE A 162 5.18 -4.54 -11.85
C ILE A 162 4.17 -5.18 -12.79
N ASN A 163 4.67 -5.88 -13.83
CA ASN A 163 3.85 -6.70 -14.70
C ASN A 163 4.07 -8.17 -14.35
N ALA A 164 3.03 -8.88 -13.98
CA ALA A 164 3.12 -10.28 -13.56
C ALA A 164 3.77 -11.19 -14.61
N ALA A 165 3.61 -10.88 -15.92
CA ALA A 165 4.24 -11.65 -16.98
C ALA A 165 5.77 -11.60 -16.94
N ASP A 166 6.36 -10.52 -16.45
CA ASP A 166 7.82 -10.36 -16.33
C ASP A 166 8.41 -11.25 -15.21
N TYR A 167 7.53 -11.84 -14.38
CA TYR A 167 7.86 -12.76 -13.29
C TYR A 167 7.36 -14.20 -13.54
N GLY A 168 7.17 -14.56 -14.81
CA GLY A 168 6.79 -15.92 -15.20
C GLY A 168 5.31 -16.27 -15.10
N CYS A 169 4.44 -15.29 -14.79
CA CYS A 169 3.00 -15.53 -14.84
C CYS A 169 2.46 -15.47 -16.26
N VAL A 170 1.46 -16.30 -16.58
CA VAL A 170 0.83 -16.34 -17.92
C VAL A 170 -0.02 -15.10 -18.21
N GLN A 171 -0.34 -14.28 -17.22
CA GLN A 171 -1.18 -13.11 -17.32
C GLN A 171 -0.36 -11.81 -17.40
N ARG A 172 -0.63 -11.00 -18.41
CA ARG A 172 -0.16 -9.59 -18.45
C ARG A 172 -1.01 -8.76 -17.49
N ARG A 173 -0.52 -8.60 -16.25
CA ARG A 173 -1.19 -7.84 -15.18
C ARG A 173 -0.24 -6.80 -14.63
N ARG A 174 -0.42 -5.56 -15.03
CA ARG A 174 0.38 -4.42 -14.52
C ARG A 174 -0.27 -3.84 -13.28
N ARG A 175 0.54 -3.61 -12.25
CA ARG A 175 0.12 -3.02 -10.99
C ARG A 175 1.20 -2.10 -10.46
N THR A 176 0.77 -0.98 -9.90
CA THR A 176 1.65 -0.08 -9.15
C THR A 176 1.71 -0.57 -7.72
N PHE A 177 2.91 -0.85 -7.24
CA PHE A 177 3.20 -1.11 -5.84
C PHE A 177 3.85 0.13 -5.25
N ILE A 178 3.38 0.57 -4.09
CA ILE A 178 3.91 1.69 -3.32
C ILE A 178 4.42 1.10 -2.01
N PHE A 179 5.73 1.20 -1.77
CA PHE A 179 6.36 0.78 -0.53
C PHE A 179 6.80 2.01 0.24
N ALA A 180 6.24 2.19 1.43
CA ALA A 180 6.63 3.27 2.33
C ALA A 180 7.22 2.70 3.61
N PHE A 181 8.27 3.35 4.11
CA PHE A 181 9.00 2.93 5.31
C PHE A 181 9.30 4.15 6.18
N LYS A 182 9.05 4.00 7.48
CA LYS A 182 9.14 5.09 8.44
C LYS A 182 10.60 5.56 8.61
N ASN A 183 10.78 6.84 8.90
CA ASN A 183 12.09 7.48 9.11
C ASN A 183 12.94 6.87 10.25
N THR A 184 12.33 6.02 11.08
CA THR A 184 13.02 5.25 12.13
C THR A 184 13.55 3.90 11.67
N THR A 185 13.35 3.54 10.40
CA THR A 185 13.74 2.24 9.84
C THR A 185 15.10 2.28 9.17
N LYS A 186 15.79 1.13 9.15
CA LYS A 186 17.06 0.97 8.40
C LYS A 186 16.90 1.20 6.90
N GLN A 187 15.71 0.96 6.36
CA GLN A 187 15.40 1.22 4.96
C GLN A 187 15.48 2.71 4.65
N TYR A 188 14.93 3.54 5.55
CA TYR A 188 15.01 5.00 5.42
C TYR A 188 16.45 5.50 5.50
N GLU A 189 17.24 4.98 6.45
CA GLU A 189 18.66 5.31 6.57
C GLU A 189 19.45 4.97 5.28
N ARG A 190 19.20 3.80 4.70
CA ARG A 190 19.81 3.39 3.42
C ARG A 190 19.42 4.32 2.28
N MET A 191 18.13 4.63 2.15
CA MET A 191 17.64 5.54 1.13
C MET A 191 18.33 6.92 1.26
N THR A 192 18.33 7.51 2.45
CA THR A 192 18.93 8.82 2.68
C THR A 192 20.44 8.83 2.48
N SER A 193 21.15 7.76 2.83
CA SER A 193 22.60 7.66 2.59
C SER A 193 22.94 7.60 1.09
N CYS A 194 22.14 6.93 0.28
CA CYS A 194 22.29 6.95 -1.18
C CYS A 194 22.11 8.38 -1.74
N PHE A 195 21.08 9.10 -1.28
CA PHE A 195 20.84 10.48 -1.71
C PHE A 195 21.94 11.46 -1.28
N SER A 196 22.52 11.28 -0.10
CA SER A 196 23.62 12.11 0.37
C SER A 196 24.89 11.93 -0.46
N ALA A 197 25.10 10.75 -1.04
CA ALA A 197 26.17 10.48 -1.98
C ALA A 197 25.96 11.18 -3.33
N ASP A 198 24.71 11.15 -3.83
CA ASP A 198 24.33 11.79 -5.10
C ASP A 198 24.20 13.33 -4.98
N ALA A 199 23.86 13.86 -3.79
CA ALA A 199 23.76 15.30 -3.55
C ALA A 199 25.10 16.03 -3.66
N LYS A 200 26.22 15.34 -3.49
CA LYS A 200 27.58 15.88 -3.77
C LYS A 200 27.79 16.18 -5.25
N ASP A 201 26.95 15.63 -6.12
CA ASP A 201 26.99 15.79 -7.58
C ASP A 201 25.97 16.84 -8.08
N GLY A 202 25.41 17.67 -7.19
CA GLY A 202 24.52 18.79 -7.51
C GLY A 202 23.08 18.42 -7.91
N ARG A 203 22.68 17.17 -7.72
CA ARG A 203 21.31 16.71 -7.99
C ARG A 203 20.46 16.82 -6.73
N VAL A 204 19.46 17.70 -6.75
CA VAL A 204 18.45 17.77 -5.70
C VAL A 204 17.48 16.60 -5.89
N LEU A 205 17.68 15.53 -5.13
CA LEU A 205 16.74 14.40 -5.11
C LEU A 205 15.73 14.60 -3.99
N SER A 206 14.44 14.52 -4.34
CA SER A 206 13.37 14.50 -3.34
C SER A 206 13.40 13.16 -2.59
N LEU A 207 12.85 13.11 -1.37
CA LEU A 207 12.68 11.87 -0.59
C LEU A 207 11.74 10.84 -1.25
N ILE A 208 11.35 11.08 -2.49
CA ILE A 208 10.53 10.23 -3.33
C ILE A 208 11.44 9.63 -4.40
N HIS A 209 11.82 8.37 -4.25
CA HIS A 209 12.63 7.69 -5.25
C HIS A 209 11.75 7.08 -6.33
N ILE A 210 11.84 7.63 -7.55
CA ILE A 210 11.24 7.06 -8.76
C ILE A 210 12.27 6.11 -9.36
N SER A 211 12.22 4.84 -9.04
CA SER A 211 12.97 3.84 -9.80
C SER A 211 12.21 3.51 -11.09
N GLU A 212 12.56 4.16 -12.21
CA GLU A 212 12.11 3.70 -13.50
C GLU A 212 12.67 2.29 -13.82
N PRO A 213 11.85 1.37 -14.36
CA PRO A 213 12.29 0.02 -14.69
C PRO A 213 13.07 -0.04 -16.04
N THR A 214 13.92 0.94 -16.29
CA THR A 214 14.65 1.03 -17.55
C THR A 214 16.12 0.69 -17.38
N ARG A 215 16.48 -0.47 -16.86
CA ARG A 215 17.79 -1.12 -17.10
C ARG A 215 17.94 -2.43 -16.32
N LEU A 216 17.13 -3.42 -16.62
CA LEU A 216 17.44 -4.82 -16.29
C LEU A 216 17.26 -5.75 -17.50
N LEU A 217 17.42 -5.20 -18.71
CA LEU A 217 17.42 -5.98 -19.96
C LEU A 217 18.70 -5.74 -20.74
N SER A 218 19.85 -5.81 -20.08
CA SER A 218 21.13 -5.96 -20.76
C SER A 218 22.05 -6.82 -19.93
N ILE A 219 21.67 -8.08 -19.76
CA ILE A 219 22.62 -9.17 -19.56
C ILE A 219 22.14 -10.29 -20.50
N SER A 220 22.61 -10.24 -21.71
CA SER A 220 22.77 -11.39 -22.59
C SER A 220 23.96 -12.19 -22.14
#